data_6091b9709537f3d36f6a89d8abf3560b
#
_entry.id   6091b9709537f3d36f6a89d8abf3560b
#
_cell.length_a   1.000
_cell.length_b   1.000
_cell.length_c   1.000
_cell.angle_alpha   90.00
_cell.angle_beta   90.00
_cell.angle_gamma   90.00
#
_symmetry.space_group_name_H-M   'P 1'
#
loop_
_entity.id
_entity.type
_entity.pdbx_description
1 polymer ?
#
loop_
_entity_poly.entity_id
_entity_poly.type
_entity_poly.pdbx_seq_one_letter_code
_entity_poly.pdbx_strand_id
1 'polypeptide(L)'
;MITCHFINWDKCLSHQIWPAITKGWPDTDKPVHFFWGLAGNNVKKIKEVSDKGEEWWFVDTGYFSMPIKRYPEPMILDKNKTYFRIVKGKLHTIRGKVGTGQRLNELENKGIDVNFKGWYTGDTKHILLCPSSPTVTYHINGISQEDWIKEVTSTLKQFTKREIRVRNKPRPDNQWWGTDIKDELKDCHCLVTNMSMAAIDAVMNMVPVICHTDNVVSPVASHDLKFIEKPLRPGRKTMNEWLKYVAENQFTLEEISNGTAYRVLQEQNI
;
A
#
# COMPACT_ATOMS: atom_id res chain seq x y z
N MET A 1 -25.62 9.92 -2.18
CA MET A 1 -25.63 9.38 -0.77
C MET A 1 -24.31 8.66 -0.51
N ILE A 2 -23.58 9.03 0.55
CA ILE A 2 -22.29 8.46 0.93
C ILE A 2 -22.50 7.40 2.02
N THR A 3 -21.92 6.20 1.83
CA THR A 3 -21.98 5.10 2.80
C THR A 3 -20.58 4.65 3.17
N CYS A 4 -20.25 4.59 4.45
CA CYS A 4 -18.96 4.10 4.94
C CYS A 4 -19.10 2.75 5.63
N HIS A 5 -18.20 1.86 5.34
CA HIS A 5 -18.19 0.51 5.85
C HIS A 5 -17.03 0.31 6.83
N PHE A 6 -17.36 -0.04 8.07
CA PHE A 6 -16.39 -0.27 9.15
C PHE A 6 -16.36 -1.74 9.54
N ILE A 7 -15.25 -2.11 10.14
CA ILE A 7 -15.08 -3.42 10.75
C ILE A 7 -15.56 -3.39 12.19
N ASN A 8 -15.08 -2.43 12.95
CA ASN A 8 -15.42 -2.19 14.35
C ASN A 8 -15.30 -0.68 14.59
N TRP A 9 -16.42 -0.03 14.87
CA TRP A 9 -16.49 1.41 15.03
C TRP A 9 -15.60 1.93 16.15
N ASP A 10 -15.64 1.30 17.31
CA ASP A 10 -15.00 1.81 18.52
C ASP A 10 -13.48 1.60 18.56
N LYS A 11 -12.97 0.65 17.74
CA LYS A 11 -11.55 0.26 17.73
C LYS A 11 -10.87 0.48 16.39
N CYS A 12 -11.41 1.36 15.54
CA CYS A 12 -10.94 1.59 14.20
C CYS A 12 -10.78 3.08 13.93
N LEU A 13 -9.73 3.46 13.20
CA LEU A 13 -9.51 4.85 12.78
C LEU A 13 -10.61 5.38 11.85
N SER A 14 -11.43 4.53 11.29
CA SER A 14 -12.55 4.92 10.43
C SER A 14 -13.52 5.91 11.10
N HIS A 15 -13.68 5.87 12.43
CA HIS A 15 -14.51 6.85 13.14
C HIS A 15 -13.96 8.29 13.08
N GLN A 16 -12.65 8.46 12.82
CA GLN A 16 -12.03 9.78 12.59
C GLN A 16 -12.05 10.18 11.11
N ILE A 17 -11.95 9.20 10.22
CA ILE A 17 -11.88 9.43 8.77
C ILE A 17 -13.27 9.66 8.18
N TRP A 18 -14.28 8.98 8.69
CA TRP A 18 -15.65 9.10 8.22
C TRP A 18 -16.21 10.54 8.23
N PRO A 19 -16.15 11.28 9.35
CA PRO A 19 -16.60 12.67 9.35
C PRO A 19 -15.84 13.56 8.36
N ALA A 20 -14.54 13.26 8.14
CA ALA A 20 -13.75 13.98 7.16
C ALA A 20 -14.21 13.69 5.72
N ILE A 21 -14.51 12.42 5.40
CA ILE A 21 -15.03 12.04 4.07
C ILE A 21 -16.40 12.67 3.84
N THR A 22 -17.34 12.54 4.77
CA THR A 22 -18.70 13.10 4.62
C THR A 22 -18.73 14.62 4.51
N LYS A 23 -17.75 15.30 5.09
CA LYS A 23 -17.61 16.75 4.98
C LYS A 23 -16.94 17.19 3.68
N GLY A 24 -15.95 16.45 3.20
CA GLY A 24 -15.12 16.85 2.07
C GLY A 24 -15.55 16.28 0.72
N TRP A 25 -16.43 15.27 0.70
CA TRP A 25 -17.01 14.73 -0.53
C TRP A 25 -18.35 15.38 -0.82
N PRO A 26 -18.64 15.75 -2.09
CA PRO A 26 -19.94 16.32 -2.42
C PRO A 26 -21.04 15.27 -2.29
N ASP A 27 -22.25 15.72 -2.00
CA ASP A 27 -23.43 14.88 -2.12
C ASP A 27 -23.65 14.48 -3.57
N THR A 28 -24.02 13.24 -3.78
CA THR A 28 -24.27 12.65 -5.09
C THR A 28 -25.63 11.97 -5.13
N ASP A 29 -26.28 11.99 -6.28
CA ASP A 29 -27.55 11.27 -6.51
C ASP A 29 -27.36 9.75 -6.55
N LYS A 30 -26.14 9.31 -6.86
CA LYS A 30 -25.76 7.88 -6.91
C LYS A 30 -25.11 7.45 -5.61
N PRO A 31 -25.30 6.19 -5.18
CA PRO A 31 -24.58 5.64 -4.04
C PRO A 31 -23.05 5.66 -4.26
N VAL A 32 -22.32 6.11 -3.25
CA VAL A 32 -20.85 6.05 -3.20
C VAL A 32 -20.44 5.39 -1.89
N HIS A 33 -19.62 4.36 -1.99
CA HIS A 33 -19.23 3.52 -0.85
C HIS A 33 -17.76 3.68 -0.51
N PHE A 34 -17.46 3.84 0.77
CA PHE A 34 -16.09 3.88 1.29
C PHE A 34 -15.82 2.70 2.21
N PHE A 35 -14.73 2.00 1.99
CA PHE A 35 -14.34 0.81 2.76
C PHE A 35 -13.02 1.05 3.48
N TRP A 36 -13.04 1.00 4.83
CA TRP A 36 -11.83 1.02 5.63
C TRP A 36 -11.24 -0.38 5.73
N GLY A 37 -10.17 -0.64 4.97
CA GLY A 37 -9.55 -1.97 4.93
C GLY A 37 -10.45 -3.06 4.34
N LEU A 38 -9.96 -4.30 4.35
CA LEU A 38 -10.66 -5.49 3.81
C LEU A 38 -11.16 -6.46 4.88
N ALA A 39 -10.91 -6.22 6.17
CA ALA A 39 -11.30 -7.16 7.21
C ALA A 39 -12.83 -7.20 7.44
N GLY A 40 -13.30 -8.19 8.17
CA GLY A 40 -14.73 -8.42 8.42
C GLY A 40 -15.47 -8.73 7.11
N ASN A 41 -16.63 -8.13 6.93
CA ASN A 41 -17.48 -8.32 5.76
C ASN A 41 -17.14 -7.43 4.55
N ASN A 42 -16.07 -6.63 4.61
CA ASN A 42 -15.80 -5.65 3.58
C ASN A 42 -15.51 -6.28 2.21
N VAL A 43 -14.79 -7.41 2.16
CA VAL A 43 -14.55 -8.13 0.89
C VAL A 43 -15.87 -8.51 0.22
N LYS A 44 -16.81 -9.09 0.99
CA LYS A 44 -18.13 -9.48 0.48
C LYS A 44 -18.92 -8.26 0.00
N LYS A 45 -18.94 -7.19 0.78
CA LYS A 45 -19.65 -5.94 0.45
C LYS A 45 -19.05 -5.25 -0.76
N ILE A 46 -17.71 -5.21 -0.91
CA ILE A 46 -17.05 -4.69 -2.12
C ILE A 46 -17.53 -5.44 -3.35
N LYS A 47 -17.60 -6.78 -3.27
CA LYS A 47 -18.12 -7.58 -4.37
C LYS A 47 -19.58 -7.24 -4.68
N GLU A 48 -20.45 -7.18 -3.67
CA GLU A 48 -21.88 -6.84 -3.84
C GLU A 48 -22.07 -5.45 -4.49
N VAL A 49 -21.29 -4.45 -4.08
CA VAL A 49 -21.31 -3.08 -4.62
C VAL A 49 -20.79 -3.07 -6.06
N SER A 50 -19.69 -3.79 -6.32
CA SER A 50 -19.12 -3.92 -7.67
C SER A 50 -20.06 -4.62 -8.63
N ASP A 51 -20.71 -5.71 -8.20
CA ASP A 51 -21.68 -6.46 -9.02
C ASP A 51 -22.91 -5.60 -9.41
N LYS A 52 -23.26 -4.60 -8.59
CA LYS A 52 -24.30 -3.61 -8.89
C LYS A 52 -23.83 -2.44 -9.76
N GLY A 53 -22.54 -2.34 -10.07
CA GLY A 53 -21.95 -1.20 -10.79
C GLY A 53 -21.96 0.11 -9.98
N GLU A 54 -22.06 0.03 -8.65
CA GLU A 54 -22.03 1.17 -7.75
C GLU A 54 -20.57 1.62 -7.49
N GLU A 55 -20.37 2.91 -7.26
CA GLU A 55 -19.03 3.47 -7.04
C GLU A 55 -18.54 3.11 -5.63
N TRP A 56 -17.26 2.65 -5.55
CA TRP A 56 -16.62 2.39 -4.27
C TRP A 56 -15.18 2.86 -4.23
N TRP A 57 -14.74 3.21 -3.01
CA TRP A 57 -13.42 3.70 -2.68
C TRP A 57 -12.85 2.90 -1.52
N PHE A 58 -11.60 2.49 -1.68
CA PHE A 58 -10.82 1.87 -0.62
C PHE A 58 -10.06 2.94 0.16
N VAL A 59 -10.12 2.87 1.49
CA VAL A 59 -9.44 3.79 2.39
C VAL A 59 -8.54 3.00 3.34
N ASP A 60 -7.29 3.38 3.44
CA ASP A 60 -6.33 2.79 4.40
C ASP A 60 -5.20 3.79 4.69
N THR A 61 -4.22 3.40 5.50
CA THR A 61 -3.02 4.21 5.77
C THR A 61 -2.31 4.62 4.49
N GLY A 62 -1.74 5.81 4.48
CA GLY A 62 -0.99 6.37 3.35
C GLY A 62 0.27 5.56 3.00
N TYR A 63 0.85 5.89 1.88
CA TYR A 63 2.05 5.25 1.34
C TYR A 63 3.30 5.72 2.07
N PHE A 64 3.45 7.04 2.20
CA PHE A 64 4.48 7.71 2.99
C PHE A 64 3.80 8.42 4.15
N SER A 65 3.91 7.87 5.33
CA SER A 65 3.17 8.35 6.49
C SER A 65 3.91 8.01 7.77
N MET A 66 3.77 8.87 8.76
CA MET A 66 4.18 8.48 10.12
C MET A 66 3.36 7.26 10.56
N PRO A 67 3.99 6.31 11.28
CA PRO A 67 3.30 5.12 11.72
C PRO A 67 2.15 5.47 12.66
N ILE A 68 1.03 4.78 12.46
CA ILE A 68 -0.11 4.80 13.37
C ILE A 68 0.17 3.77 14.47
N LYS A 69 0.01 4.16 15.73
CA LYS A 69 0.01 3.18 16.82
C LYS A 69 -1.26 2.32 16.70
N ARG A 70 -1.10 1.01 16.53
CA ARG A 70 -2.22 0.10 16.27
C ARG A 70 -2.68 -0.69 17.49
N TYR A 71 -1.86 -0.80 18.52
CA TYR A 71 -2.12 -1.61 19.70
C TYR A 71 -1.76 -0.85 20.99
N PRO A 72 -2.53 -1.02 22.09
CA PRO A 72 -3.76 -1.80 22.15
C PRO A 72 -4.90 -1.24 21.31
N GLU A 73 -4.93 0.07 21.06
CA GLU A 73 -5.95 0.75 20.25
C GLU A 73 -5.30 1.61 19.17
N PRO A 74 -5.89 1.65 17.94
CA PRO A 74 -5.37 2.49 16.88
C PRO A 74 -5.47 3.97 17.24
N MET A 75 -4.37 4.68 17.11
CA MET A 75 -4.36 6.14 17.31
C MET A 75 -3.41 6.82 16.33
N ILE A 76 -3.80 8.02 15.93
CA ILE A 76 -2.96 8.92 15.15
C ILE A 76 -2.01 9.62 16.11
N LEU A 77 -0.69 9.43 15.91
CA LEU A 77 0.35 10.05 16.75
C LEU A 77 0.60 11.51 16.35
N ASP A 78 0.56 11.81 15.07
CA ASP A 78 0.73 13.16 14.53
C ASP A 78 -0.21 13.36 13.34
N LYS A 79 -1.22 14.22 13.49
CA LYS A 79 -2.22 14.49 12.44
C LYS A 79 -1.63 15.14 11.19
N ASN A 80 -0.55 15.90 11.33
CA ASN A 80 0.09 16.62 10.23
C ASN A 80 1.01 15.72 9.38
N LYS A 81 1.43 14.57 9.96
CA LYS A 81 2.34 13.60 9.33
C LYS A 81 1.66 12.26 9.04
N THR A 82 0.40 12.11 9.42
CA THR A 82 -0.39 10.91 9.13
C THR A 82 -1.23 11.12 7.89
N TYR A 83 -0.99 10.27 6.91
CA TYR A 83 -1.66 10.30 5.61
C TYR A 83 -2.51 9.05 5.43
N PHE A 84 -3.53 9.19 4.61
CA PHE A 84 -4.45 8.12 4.20
C PHE A 84 -4.51 8.08 2.67
N ARG A 85 -4.51 6.88 2.11
CA ARG A 85 -4.83 6.70 0.69
C ARG A 85 -6.31 6.50 0.52
N ILE A 86 -6.85 7.05 -0.55
CA ILE A 86 -8.23 6.88 -1.00
C ILE A 86 -8.15 6.47 -2.47
N VAL A 87 -8.61 5.26 -2.79
CA VAL A 87 -8.41 4.65 -4.11
C VAL A 87 -9.73 4.15 -4.66
N LYS A 88 -10.08 4.54 -5.87
CA LYS A 88 -11.32 4.14 -6.53
C LYS A 88 -11.21 2.74 -7.11
N GLY A 89 -12.11 1.85 -6.72
CA GLY A 89 -12.28 0.52 -7.30
C GLY A 89 -11.08 -0.44 -7.17
N LYS A 90 -10.04 -0.07 -6.39
CA LYS A 90 -8.81 -0.84 -6.21
C LYS A 90 -8.23 -0.64 -4.81
N LEU A 91 -7.21 -1.43 -4.44
CA LEU A 91 -6.53 -1.29 -3.15
C LEU A 91 -5.34 -0.32 -3.18
N HIS A 92 -4.73 -0.15 -4.35
CA HIS A 92 -3.62 0.78 -4.56
C HIS A 92 -3.84 1.62 -5.80
N THR A 93 -3.35 2.85 -5.74
CA THR A 93 -3.19 3.66 -6.94
C THR A 93 -2.00 3.15 -7.75
N ILE A 94 -2.16 3.00 -9.07
CA ILE A 94 -1.13 2.46 -9.97
C ILE A 94 -0.94 3.33 -11.22
N ARG A 95 -1.85 4.25 -11.46
CA ARG A 95 -1.82 5.18 -12.59
C ARG A 95 -2.44 6.50 -12.17
N GLY A 96 -1.92 7.58 -12.68
CA GLY A 96 -2.43 8.91 -12.45
C GLY A 96 -1.45 9.96 -12.95
N LYS A 97 -1.80 11.22 -12.79
CA LYS A 97 -0.97 12.35 -13.18
C LYS A 97 0.25 12.44 -12.27
N VAL A 98 1.42 12.55 -12.86
CA VAL A 98 2.63 12.87 -12.09
C VAL A 98 2.54 14.32 -11.63
N GLY A 99 2.59 14.54 -10.32
CA GLY A 99 2.53 15.88 -9.74
C GLY A 99 3.79 16.72 -10.03
N THR A 100 3.71 17.99 -9.69
CA THR A 100 4.84 18.95 -9.82
C THR A 100 6.01 18.59 -8.92
N GLY A 101 5.78 17.83 -7.86
CA GLY A 101 6.74 17.53 -6.79
C GLY A 101 6.54 18.38 -5.54
N GLN A 102 5.58 19.30 -5.53
CA GLN A 102 5.30 20.12 -4.35
C GLN A 102 4.92 19.25 -3.14
N ARG A 103 4.02 18.28 -3.31
CA ARG A 103 3.62 17.37 -2.23
C ARG A 103 4.78 16.48 -1.74
N LEU A 104 5.68 16.08 -2.64
CA LEU A 104 6.89 15.35 -2.25
C LEU A 104 7.79 16.21 -1.37
N ASN A 105 8.03 17.48 -1.74
CA ASN A 105 8.80 18.43 -0.94
C ASN A 105 8.12 18.71 0.42
N GLU A 106 6.79 18.79 0.46
CA GLU A 106 6.05 18.95 1.72
C GLU A 106 6.25 17.76 2.67
N LEU A 107 6.28 16.52 2.14
CA LEU A 107 6.59 15.32 2.94
C LEU A 107 8.02 15.38 3.52
N GLU A 108 9.00 15.74 2.70
CA GLU A 108 10.39 15.92 3.14
C GLU A 108 10.50 17.00 4.23
N ASN A 109 9.87 18.15 4.05
CA ASN A 109 9.85 19.25 5.02
C ASN A 109 9.20 18.84 6.36
N LYS A 110 8.28 17.88 6.33
CA LYS A 110 7.68 17.27 7.53
C LYS A 110 8.55 16.18 8.15
N GLY A 111 9.72 15.88 7.57
CA GLY A 111 10.66 14.86 8.05
C GLY A 111 10.25 13.42 7.70
N ILE A 112 9.42 13.24 6.68
CA ILE A 112 9.11 11.92 6.12
C ILE A 112 10.17 11.61 5.07
N ASP A 113 10.91 10.49 5.24
CA ASP A 113 11.96 10.09 4.28
C ASP A 113 11.32 9.56 2.99
N VAL A 114 11.32 10.38 1.96
CA VAL A 114 10.81 10.07 0.62
C VAL A 114 11.90 10.18 -0.45
N ASN A 115 13.17 10.14 -0.05
CA ASN A 115 14.30 10.29 -0.95
C ASN A 115 14.83 8.93 -1.42
N PHE A 116 14.80 8.69 -2.72
CA PHE A 116 15.39 7.48 -3.30
C PHE A 116 16.91 7.56 -3.35
N LYS A 117 17.58 6.71 -2.58
CA LYS A 117 19.05 6.70 -2.41
C LYS A 117 19.82 5.94 -3.51
N GLY A 118 19.12 5.33 -4.47
CA GLY A 118 19.68 4.46 -5.49
C GLY A 118 19.33 2.99 -5.22
N TRP A 119 19.83 2.09 -6.08
CA TRP A 119 19.71 0.65 -5.85
C TRP A 119 20.96 0.12 -5.16
N TYR A 120 20.79 -0.81 -4.23
CA TYR A 120 21.93 -1.51 -3.63
C TYR A 120 22.63 -2.38 -4.68
N THR A 121 23.96 -2.24 -4.78
CA THR A 121 24.82 -2.92 -5.76
C THR A 121 25.83 -3.89 -5.15
N GLY A 122 25.83 -4.01 -3.81
CA GLY A 122 26.70 -4.97 -3.11
C GLY A 122 26.19 -6.40 -3.17
N ASP A 123 26.86 -7.28 -2.46
CA ASP A 123 26.50 -8.69 -2.38
C ASP A 123 25.15 -8.88 -1.69
N THR A 124 24.31 -9.69 -2.30
CA THR A 124 22.96 -9.99 -1.81
C THR A 124 22.79 -11.49 -1.61
N LYS A 125 22.11 -11.90 -0.53
CA LYS A 125 22.10 -13.28 -0.06
C LYS A 125 20.76 -13.98 -0.25
N HIS A 126 19.65 -13.28 0.02
CA HIS A 126 18.36 -13.91 0.13
C HIS A 126 17.27 -13.14 -0.62
N ILE A 127 16.16 -13.80 -0.83
CA ILE A 127 14.89 -13.24 -1.31
C ILE A 127 13.97 -13.10 -0.10
N LEU A 128 13.33 -11.96 0.04
CA LEU A 128 12.35 -11.74 1.10
C LEU A 128 10.93 -11.87 0.52
N LEU A 129 10.22 -12.93 0.87
CA LEU A 129 8.83 -13.16 0.48
C LEU A 129 7.90 -12.55 1.55
N CYS A 130 7.23 -11.47 1.19
CA CYS A 130 6.31 -10.73 2.06
C CYS A 130 4.86 -10.88 1.58
N PRO A 131 4.13 -11.92 2.00
CA PRO A 131 2.72 -12.06 1.62
C PRO A 131 1.89 -10.92 2.22
N SER A 132 0.84 -10.54 1.52
CA SER A 132 -0.23 -9.72 2.12
C SER A 132 -0.95 -10.47 3.23
N SER A 133 -1.76 -9.78 4.02
CA SER A 133 -2.59 -10.46 5.02
C SER A 133 -3.50 -11.53 4.37
N PRO A 134 -3.92 -12.58 5.11
CA PRO A 134 -4.77 -13.65 4.55
C PRO A 134 -5.98 -13.12 3.78
N THR A 135 -6.68 -12.12 4.33
CA THR A 135 -7.85 -11.50 3.69
C THR A 135 -7.49 -10.81 2.37
N VAL A 136 -6.38 -10.06 2.32
CA VAL A 136 -5.92 -9.38 1.10
C VAL A 136 -5.47 -10.42 0.06
N THR A 137 -4.72 -11.44 0.48
CA THR A 137 -4.27 -12.51 -0.43
C THR A 137 -5.46 -13.22 -1.06
N TYR A 138 -6.45 -13.60 -0.25
CA TYR A 138 -7.67 -14.24 -0.76
C TYR A 138 -8.44 -13.32 -1.73
N HIS A 139 -8.59 -12.03 -1.39
CA HIS A 139 -9.27 -11.06 -2.25
C HIS A 139 -8.60 -10.90 -3.62
N ILE A 140 -7.28 -10.88 -3.66
CA ILE A 140 -6.51 -10.63 -4.89
C ILE A 140 -6.26 -11.92 -5.69
N ASN A 141 -5.96 -13.03 -5.02
CA ASN A 141 -5.48 -14.26 -5.67
C ASN A 141 -6.52 -15.39 -5.64
N GLY A 142 -7.59 -15.28 -4.85
CA GLY A 142 -8.62 -16.31 -4.71
C GLY A 142 -8.18 -17.56 -3.93
N ILE A 143 -6.98 -17.57 -3.36
CA ILE A 143 -6.39 -18.69 -2.62
C ILE A 143 -5.95 -18.26 -1.21
N SER A 144 -5.65 -19.24 -0.35
CA SER A 144 -5.13 -18.96 0.99
C SER A 144 -3.74 -18.31 0.93
N GLN A 145 -3.35 -17.58 1.98
CA GLN A 145 -2.00 -17.04 2.10
C GLN A 145 -0.94 -18.16 2.10
N GLU A 146 -1.24 -19.27 2.72
CA GLU A 146 -0.34 -20.45 2.79
C GLU A 146 -0.13 -21.07 1.41
N ASP A 147 -1.19 -21.25 0.64
CA ASP A 147 -1.08 -21.77 -0.74
C ASP A 147 -0.34 -20.80 -1.64
N TRP A 148 -0.59 -19.50 -1.53
CA TRP A 148 0.16 -18.48 -2.25
C TRP A 148 1.67 -18.55 -1.93
N ILE A 149 2.04 -18.68 -0.64
CA ILE A 149 3.45 -18.85 -0.22
C ILE A 149 4.07 -20.10 -0.85
N LYS A 150 3.34 -21.24 -0.83
CA LYS A 150 3.82 -22.50 -1.43
C LYS A 150 4.03 -22.37 -2.93
N GLU A 151 3.07 -21.85 -3.66
CA GLU A 151 3.12 -21.66 -5.11
C GLU A 151 4.28 -20.73 -5.51
N VAL A 152 4.38 -19.57 -4.88
CA VAL A 152 5.45 -18.60 -5.18
C VAL A 152 6.82 -19.16 -4.81
N THR A 153 6.96 -19.84 -3.67
CA THR A 153 8.22 -20.46 -3.27
C THR A 153 8.63 -21.57 -4.23
N SER A 154 7.69 -22.41 -4.66
CA SER A 154 7.96 -23.49 -5.63
C SER A 154 8.40 -22.92 -6.99
N THR A 155 7.74 -21.85 -7.44
CA THR A 155 8.09 -21.19 -8.69
C THR A 155 9.46 -20.50 -8.61
N LEU A 156 9.74 -19.78 -7.53
CA LEU A 156 11.04 -19.12 -7.32
C LEU A 156 12.20 -20.10 -7.36
N LYS A 157 12.06 -21.29 -6.75
CA LYS A 157 13.10 -22.35 -6.75
C LYS A 157 13.49 -22.85 -8.14
N GLN A 158 12.68 -22.59 -9.16
CA GLN A 158 13.02 -22.91 -10.56
C GLN A 158 14.00 -21.89 -11.16
N PHE A 159 14.05 -20.66 -10.62
CA PHE A 159 14.81 -19.56 -11.19
C PHE A 159 15.97 -19.09 -10.31
N THR A 160 16.04 -19.51 -9.03
CA THR A 160 17.08 -19.07 -8.10
C THR A 160 17.50 -20.18 -7.14
N LYS A 161 18.76 -20.10 -6.71
CA LYS A 161 19.31 -20.92 -5.61
C LYS A 161 19.44 -20.14 -4.30
N ARG A 162 19.03 -18.86 -4.28
CA ARG A 162 19.10 -18.02 -3.08
C ARG A 162 18.17 -18.56 -2.00
N GLU A 163 18.51 -18.30 -0.75
CA GLU A 163 17.61 -18.53 0.38
C GLU A 163 16.31 -17.72 0.21
N ILE A 164 15.17 -18.34 0.45
CA ILE A 164 13.87 -17.67 0.45
C ILE A 164 13.40 -17.56 1.90
N ARG A 165 13.32 -16.34 2.40
CA ARG A 165 12.83 -16.04 3.74
C ARG A 165 11.41 -15.52 3.65
N VAL A 166 10.51 -16.04 4.45
CA VAL A 166 9.11 -15.59 4.52
C VAL A 166 8.95 -14.67 5.73
N ARG A 167 8.41 -13.47 5.48
CA ARG A 167 8.06 -12.52 6.54
C ARG A 167 6.59 -12.16 6.46
N ASN A 168 5.81 -12.61 7.41
CA ASN A 168 4.42 -12.19 7.55
C ASN A 168 4.30 -10.79 8.19
N LYS A 169 3.15 -10.17 8.00
CA LYS A 169 2.86 -8.89 8.64
C LYS A 169 2.98 -9.01 10.17
N PRO A 170 3.74 -8.12 10.85
CA PRO A 170 3.84 -8.13 12.30
C PRO A 170 2.48 -8.05 12.98
N ARG A 171 2.26 -8.94 13.96
CA ARG A 171 1.10 -9.03 14.82
C ARG A 171 1.54 -9.38 16.24
N PRO A 172 0.79 -8.99 17.31
CA PRO A 172 1.17 -9.29 18.69
C PRO A 172 1.38 -10.78 18.99
N ASP A 173 0.80 -11.65 18.17
CA ASP A 173 0.79 -13.11 18.32
C ASP A 173 1.81 -13.82 17.44
N ASN A 174 2.68 -13.10 16.73
CA ASN A 174 3.69 -13.73 15.87
C ASN A 174 5.12 -13.21 16.12
N GLN A 175 6.11 -14.00 15.66
CA GLN A 175 7.54 -13.75 15.86
C GLN A 175 8.05 -12.42 15.27
N TRP A 176 7.32 -11.78 14.34
CA TRP A 176 7.73 -10.51 13.73
C TRP A 176 7.25 -9.30 14.52
N TRP A 177 6.49 -9.51 15.61
CA TRP A 177 6.06 -8.40 16.46
C TRP A 177 7.23 -7.66 17.06
N GLY A 178 7.26 -6.34 16.91
CA GLY A 178 8.35 -5.49 17.39
C GLY A 178 9.62 -5.48 16.54
N THR A 179 9.65 -6.25 15.41
CA THR A 179 10.81 -6.26 14.50
C THR A 179 10.63 -5.23 13.37
N ASP A 180 11.70 -4.58 12.93
CA ASP A 180 11.70 -3.69 11.78
C ASP A 180 11.98 -4.51 10.51
N ILE A 181 11.23 -4.25 9.45
CA ILE A 181 11.47 -4.86 8.13
C ILE A 181 12.85 -4.47 7.57
N LYS A 182 13.38 -3.32 7.94
CA LYS A 182 14.70 -2.86 7.51
C LYS A 182 15.81 -3.84 7.86
N ASP A 183 15.69 -4.58 8.95
CA ASP A 183 16.66 -5.60 9.32
C ASP A 183 16.64 -6.79 8.35
N GLU A 184 15.47 -7.18 7.88
CA GLU A 184 15.30 -8.23 6.88
C GLU A 184 15.69 -7.77 5.44
N LEU A 185 15.66 -6.46 5.18
CA LEU A 185 16.07 -5.89 3.90
C LEU A 185 17.60 -5.76 3.74
N LYS A 186 18.37 -5.91 4.82
CA LYS A 186 19.83 -5.98 4.75
C LYS A 186 20.24 -7.19 3.93
N ASP A 187 21.15 -7.00 2.97
CA ASP A 187 21.60 -8.04 2.05
C ASP A 187 20.48 -8.75 1.26
N CYS A 188 19.28 -8.18 1.23
CA CYS A 188 18.15 -8.70 0.46
C CYS A 188 18.38 -8.45 -1.03
N HIS A 189 18.23 -9.50 -1.85
CA HIS A 189 18.37 -9.42 -3.30
C HIS A 189 17.15 -8.81 -3.97
N CYS A 190 15.98 -9.26 -3.54
CA CYS A 190 14.69 -8.83 -4.06
C CYS A 190 13.60 -9.14 -3.05
N LEU A 191 12.64 -8.22 -2.89
CA LEU A 191 11.41 -8.49 -2.16
C LEU A 191 10.34 -8.97 -3.14
N VAL A 192 9.64 -10.05 -2.77
CA VAL A 192 8.53 -10.60 -3.55
C VAL A 192 7.24 -10.47 -2.75
N THR A 193 6.20 -9.91 -3.35
CA THR A 193 4.90 -9.76 -2.69
C THR A 193 3.76 -9.74 -3.71
N ASN A 194 2.52 -9.98 -3.25
CA ASN A 194 1.34 -9.65 -4.04
C ASN A 194 0.97 -8.16 -3.86
N MET A 195 0.40 -7.76 -2.71
CA MET A 195 -0.14 -6.41 -2.49
C MET A 195 0.36 -5.77 -1.18
N SER A 196 1.43 -6.29 -0.55
CA SER A 196 1.90 -5.74 0.71
C SER A 196 2.57 -4.36 0.54
N MET A 197 2.34 -3.48 1.51
CA MET A 197 3.02 -2.20 1.64
C MET A 197 4.54 -2.35 1.90
N ALA A 198 5.00 -3.52 2.33
CA ALA A 198 6.42 -3.87 2.42
C ALA A 198 7.20 -3.62 1.11
N ALA A 199 6.50 -3.59 -0.02
CA ALA A 199 7.07 -3.21 -1.30
C ALA A 199 7.63 -1.78 -1.32
N ILE A 200 6.95 -0.83 -0.69
CA ILE A 200 7.46 0.54 -0.54
C ILE A 200 8.70 0.56 0.35
N ASP A 201 8.62 -0.14 1.50
CA ASP A 201 9.78 -0.22 2.41
C ASP A 201 11.00 -0.77 1.68
N ALA A 202 10.83 -1.81 0.83
CA ALA A 202 11.91 -2.39 0.05
C ALA A 202 12.51 -1.36 -0.93
N VAL A 203 11.69 -0.71 -1.75
CA VAL A 203 12.16 0.29 -2.73
C VAL A 203 12.89 1.44 -2.03
N MET A 204 12.35 1.95 -0.92
CA MET A 204 12.96 3.04 -0.15
C MET A 204 14.25 2.60 0.56
N ASN A 205 14.44 1.29 0.80
CA ASN A 205 15.68 0.70 1.29
C ASN A 205 16.55 0.09 0.16
N MET A 206 16.41 0.58 -1.07
CA MET A 206 17.29 0.24 -2.22
C MET A 206 17.14 -1.22 -2.70
N VAL A 207 16.10 -1.93 -2.30
CA VAL A 207 15.83 -3.33 -2.68
C VAL A 207 14.78 -3.36 -3.79
N PRO A 208 15.07 -4.00 -4.94
CA PRO A 208 14.10 -4.14 -6.02
C PRO A 208 12.95 -5.07 -5.61
N VAL A 209 11.83 -4.96 -6.33
CA VAL A 209 10.60 -5.66 -5.99
C VAL A 209 10.07 -6.45 -7.19
N ILE A 210 9.49 -7.60 -6.91
CA ILE A 210 8.55 -8.30 -7.80
C ILE A 210 7.19 -8.31 -7.12
N CYS A 211 6.17 -7.78 -7.78
CA CYS A 211 4.84 -7.65 -7.19
C CYS A 211 3.70 -7.84 -8.20
N HIS A 212 2.48 -7.95 -7.68
CA HIS A 212 1.27 -7.89 -8.51
C HIS A 212 1.18 -6.56 -9.27
N THR A 213 0.62 -6.59 -10.47
CA THR A 213 0.50 -5.41 -11.36
C THR A 213 -0.30 -4.27 -10.76
N ASP A 214 -1.19 -4.54 -9.81
CA ASP A 214 -2.01 -3.54 -9.12
C ASP A 214 -1.41 -3.05 -7.78
N ASN A 215 -0.14 -3.37 -7.50
CA ASN A 215 0.57 -2.79 -6.37
C ASN A 215 1.04 -1.36 -6.70
N VAL A 216 1.12 -0.48 -5.70
CA VAL A 216 1.58 0.92 -5.88
C VAL A 216 3.00 1.02 -6.44
N VAL A 217 3.87 0.03 -6.19
CA VAL A 217 5.23 -0.02 -6.75
C VAL A 217 5.28 -0.64 -8.16
N SER A 218 4.17 -1.11 -8.70
CA SER A 218 4.15 -1.79 -9.99
C SER A 218 4.82 -1.01 -11.13
N PRO A 219 4.72 0.33 -11.20
CA PRO A 219 5.42 1.09 -12.25
C PRO A 219 6.95 1.02 -12.19
N VAL A 220 7.51 0.60 -11.06
CA VAL A 220 8.95 0.54 -10.79
C VAL A 220 9.43 -0.85 -10.39
N ALA A 221 8.60 -1.89 -10.56
CA ALA A 221 8.84 -3.27 -10.16
C ALA A 221 8.76 -4.24 -11.33
N SER A 222 9.27 -5.45 -11.14
CA SER A 222 9.00 -6.59 -12.03
C SER A 222 7.66 -7.26 -11.66
N HIS A 223 7.08 -7.99 -12.62
CA HIS A 223 5.78 -8.67 -12.44
C HIS A 223 5.84 -10.18 -12.68
N ASP A 224 7.00 -10.70 -13.09
CA ASP A 224 7.20 -12.12 -13.37
C ASP A 224 8.38 -12.65 -12.53
N LEU A 225 8.16 -13.75 -11.83
CA LEU A 225 9.13 -14.39 -10.94
C LEU A 225 10.41 -14.88 -11.66
N LYS A 226 10.34 -15.11 -12.98
CA LYS A 226 11.52 -15.46 -13.78
C LYS A 226 12.62 -14.39 -13.76
N PHE A 227 12.24 -13.14 -13.46
CA PHE A 227 13.20 -12.03 -13.35
C PHE A 227 13.87 -11.94 -11.98
N ILE A 228 13.71 -12.94 -11.10
CA ILE A 228 14.19 -12.88 -9.70
C ILE A 228 15.70 -12.60 -9.59
N GLU A 229 16.52 -13.12 -10.49
CA GLU A 229 17.98 -12.85 -10.50
C GLU A 229 18.35 -11.51 -11.15
N LYS A 230 17.46 -10.96 -11.96
CA LYS A 230 17.63 -9.67 -12.64
C LYS A 230 16.35 -8.81 -12.53
N PRO A 231 15.92 -8.48 -11.32
CA PRO A 231 14.73 -7.68 -11.14
C PRO A 231 14.91 -6.26 -11.69
N LEU A 232 13.83 -5.65 -12.10
CA LEU A 232 13.82 -4.29 -12.64
C LEU A 232 14.41 -3.29 -11.62
N ARG A 233 15.31 -2.44 -12.09
CA ARG A 233 15.94 -1.35 -11.34
C ARG A 233 15.87 -0.06 -12.15
N PRO A 234 14.73 0.65 -12.15
CA PRO A 234 14.57 1.88 -12.93
C PRO A 234 15.58 2.96 -12.54
N GLY A 235 15.94 3.78 -13.52
CA GLY A 235 16.82 4.91 -13.29
C GLY A 235 16.20 6.01 -12.42
N ARG A 236 17.02 6.92 -11.90
CA ARG A 236 16.62 7.99 -10.96
C ARG A 236 15.46 8.84 -11.48
N LYS A 237 15.40 9.13 -12.78
CA LYS A 237 14.28 9.90 -13.36
C LYS A 237 12.94 9.21 -13.12
N THR A 238 12.82 7.93 -13.50
CA THR A 238 11.61 7.14 -13.31
C THR A 238 11.24 7.00 -11.84
N MET A 239 12.24 6.80 -10.96
CA MET A 239 12.01 6.73 -9.53
C MET A 239 11.46 8.06 -8.97
N ASN A 240 11.99 9.19 -9.38
CA ASN A 240 11.49 10.50 -8.96
C ASN A 240 10.07 10.78 -9.46
N GLU A 241 9.74 10.37 -10.68
CA GLU A 241 8.37 10.47 -11.21
C GLU A 241 7.39 9.59 -10.40
N TRP A 242 7.81 8.37 -10.06
CA TRP A 242 7.01 7.48 -9.22
C TRP A 242 6.82 8.06 -7.81
N LEU A 243 7.86 8.59 -7.17
CA LEU A 243 7.76 9.23 -5.84
C LEU A 243 6.78 10.40 -5.85
N LYS A 244 6.85 11.27 -6.85
CA LYS A 244 5.90 12.38 -7.02
C LYS A 244 4.47 11.85 -7.15
N TYR A 245 4.27 10.86 -8.00
CA TYR A 245 2.98 10.22 -8.20
C TYR A 245 2.41 9.64 -6.90
N VAL A 246 3.22 8.91 -6.13
CA VAL A 246 2.80 8.32 -4.85
C VAL A 246 2.45 9.41 -3.84
N ALA A 247 3.23 10.49 -3.78
CA ALA A 247 2.97 11.63 -2.89
C ALA A 247 1.64 12.31 -3.17
N GLU A 248 1.22 12.41 -4.45
CA GLU A 248 -0.08 13.00 -4.85
C GLU A 248 -1.29 12.13 -4.47
N ASN A 249 -1.09 10.85 -4.14
CA ASN A 249 -2.17 9.88 -3.92
C ASN A 249 -2.36 9.51 -2.44
N GLN A 250 -2.04 10.43 -1.54
CA GLN A 250 -2.30 10.30 -0.11
C GLN A 250 -2.61 11.65 0.52
N PHE A 251 -3.47 11.65 1.53
CA PHE A 251 -4.06 12.86 2.07
C PHE A 251 -4.10 12.83 3.60
N THR A 252 -3.93 13.99 4.24
CA THR A 252 -4.19 14.17 5.67
C THR A 252 -5.70 14.21 5.93
N LEU A 253 -6.11 14.06 7.20
CA LEU A 253 -7.52 14.23 7.58
C LEU A 253 -8.06 15.62 7.22
N GLU A 254 -7.22 16.65 7.32
CA GLU A 254 -7.59 18.01 6.93
C GLU A 254 -7.88 18.12 5.44
N GLU A 255 -7.00 17.58 4.59
CA GLU A 255 -7.18 17.58 3.13
C GLU A 255 -8.39 16.75 2.69
N ILE A 256 -8.72 15.68 3.41
CA ILE A 256 -9.95 14.92 3.19
C ILE A 256 -11.16 15.79 3.56
N SER A 257 -11.14 16.42 4.75
CA SER A 257 -12.26 17.18 5.29
C SER A 257 -12.56 18.49 4.55
N ASN A 258 -11.56 19.14 3.96
CA ASN A 258 -11.73 20.41 3.22
C ASN A 258 -11.96 20.21 1.71
N GLY A 259 -12.13 18.96 1.26
CA GLY A 259 -12.40 18.60 -0.14
C GLY A 259 -11.17 18.60 -1.06
N THR A 260 -9.96 18.85 -0.56
CA THR A 260 -8.73 18.79 -1.37
C THR A 260 -8.52 17.39 -1.94
N ALA A 261 -8.70 16.34 -1.12
CA ALA A 261 -8.58 14.96 -1.58
C ALA A 261 -9.54 14.66 -2.75
N TYR A 262 -10.79 15.07 -2.63
CA TYR A 262 -11.78 14.90 -3.69
C TYR A 262 -11.34 15.59 -5.00
N ARG A 263 -10.96 16.88 -4.96
CA ARG A 263 -10.52 17.61 -6.14
C ARG A 263 -9.33 16.97 -6.83
N VAL A 264 -8.29 16.62 -6.08
CA VAL A 264 -7.07 15.98 -6.61
C VAL A 264 -7.41 14.65 -7.28
N LEU A 265 -8.26 13.81 -6.66
CA LEU A 265 -8.64 12.52 -7.22
C LEU A 265 -9.49 12.66 -8.49
N GLN A 266 -10.36 13.67 -8.57
CA GLN A 266 -11.13 13.96 -9.80
C GLN A 266 -10.22 14.44 -10.95
N GLU A 267 -9.24 15.31 -10.67
CA GLU A 267 -8.28 15.80 -11.67
C GLU A 267 -7.38 14.67 -12.22
N GLN A 268 -7.18 13.61 -11.48
CA GLN A 268 -6.41 12.44 -11.91
C GLN A 268 -7.20 11.48 -12.80
N ASN A 269 -8.50 11.72 -13.02
CA ASN A 269 -9.41 10.81 -13.76
C ASN A 269 -9.39 9.38 -13.22
N ILE A 270 -9.30 9.26 -11.89
CA ILE A 270 -9.33 7.96 -11.21
C ILE A 270 -10.77 7.62 -10.83
#